data_efbffda18b0157d7ba5f7a83ef975925
#
_entry.id   efbffda18b0157d7ba5f7a83ef975925
#
_cell.length_a   1.000
_cell.length_b   1.000
_cell.length_c   1.000
_cell.angle_alpha   90.00
_cell.angle_beta   90.00
_cell.angle_gamma   90.00
#
_symmetry.space_group_name_H-M   'P 1'
#
loop_
_entity.id
_entity.type
_entity.pdbx_description
1 polymer ?
#
loop_
_entity_poly.entity_id
_entity_poly.type
_entity_poly.pdbx_seq_one_letter_code
_entity_poly.pdbx_strand_id
1 'polypeptide(L)'
;MLKIILVAGARPNFMKIAPILRAFEKRSEIKPVLVHTGQHYDQNMSGSFFKDLGIKSPDYHLEAGSGSHANQTANIMIRFEEVCLKEKPDLVIVVGDVNSTIGTGLVAKKLHIKLAHVEAGLRSGDRSMPEEINRLATDAISDYFFTTEPEGTRNLLNEGIPQKKIQFVGHVMIDNLFFQLSSLENKKDSLTTSSLKSRLKKPYICMTMHRPSNVDNTEVLSSLLAAVLKLSSNAPVIFPCHPRTKKQIEKFGLMSYFSFSDNQTISSGLYLFEPLGYNEFLNLWKDASLVLTDSGGLQEETTALKIPCITMRENTERPITADIGSNEIAGTDTQKILTLGEKALGGKWKESRIPDKWDGKASERIVKFILKEL
;
A
#
# COMPACT_ATOMS: atom_id res chain seq x y z
N MET A 1 -22.52 4.60 -23.01
CA MET A 1 -21.51 3.83 -22.27
C MET A 1 -20.37 4.79 -21.92
N LEU A 2 -20.15 5.04 -20.64
CA LEU A 2 -19.11 5.95 -20.15
C LEU A 2 -17.73 5.34 -20.37
N LYS A 3 -16.84 6.04 -21.04
CA LYS A 3 -15.47 5.62 -21.22
C LYS A 3 -14.59 6.25 -20.14
N ILE A 4 -13.99 5.42 -19.28
CA ILE A 4 -13.23 5.89 -18.12
C ILE A 4 -11.81 5.35 -18.19
N ILE A 5 -10.82 6.25 -18.19
CA ILE A 5 -9.42 5.88 -18.07
C ILE A 5 -9.04 5.80 -16.60
N LEU A 6 -8.41 4.68 -16.23
CA LEU A 6 -7.77 4.44 -14.93
C LEU A 6 -6.25 4.47 -15.12
N VAL A 7 -5.56 5.29 -14.33
CA VAL A 7 -4.10 5.48 -14.47
C VAL A 7 -3.36 4.85 -13.30
N ALA A 8 -2.33 4.06 -13.62
CA ALA A 8 -1.40 3.49 -12.63
C ALA A 8 0.05 3.73 -13.05
N GLY A 9 0.87 4.27 -12.13
CA GLY A 9 2.27 4.60 -12.39
C GLY A 9 3.25 3.60 -11.83
N ALA A 10 2.93 3.01 -10.69
CA ALA A 10 3.80 2.11 -9.94
C ALA A 10 2.97 0.97 -9.33
N ARG A 11 3.66 -0.07 -8.86
CA ARG A 11 3.02 -1.24 -8.24
C ARG A 11 1.97 -0.90 -7.16
N PRO A 12 2.21 0.04 -6.22
CA PRO A 12 1.20 0.43 -5.24
C PRO A 12 -0.07 1.04 -5.85
N ASN A 13 0.04 1.74 -6.98
CA ASN A 13 -1.13 2.29 -7.66
C ASN A 13 -2.02 1.18 -8.23
N PHE A 14 -1.43 0.09 -8.77
CA PHE A 14 -2.21 -1.05 -9.25
C PHE A 14 -3.01 -1.72 -8.14
N MET A 15 -2.46 -1.82 -6.93
CA MET A 15 -3.17 -2.34 -5.77
C MET A 15 -4.44 -1.52 -5.45
N LYS A 16 -4.39 -0.22 -5.70
CA LYS A 16 -5.51 0.72 -5.47
C LYS A 16 -6.50 0.76 -6.65
N ILE A 17 -6.00 0.65 -7.87
CA ILE A 17 -6.81 0.67 -9.09
C ILE A 17 -7.55 -0.65 -9.33
N ALA A 18 -6.95 -1.79 -8.98
CA ALA A 18 -7.50 -3.10 -9.25
C ALA A 18 -8.94 -3.30 -8.73
N PRO A 19 -9.29 -2.93 -7.48
CA PRO A 19 -10.65 -3.07 -7.00
C PRO A 19 -11.64 -2.17 -7.77
N ILE A 20 -11.22 -0.97 -8.19
CA ILE A 20 -12.06 -0.05 -8.99
C ILE A 20 -12.28 -0.64 -10.38
N LEU A 21 -11.23 -1.16 -11.02
CA LEU A 21 -11.32 -1.80 -12.33
C LEU A 21 -12.27 -3.01 -12.29
N ARG A 22 -12.10 -3.91 -11.31
CA ARG A 22 -13.01 -5.05 -11.11
C ARG A 22 -14.47 -4.64 -10.89
N ALA A 23 -14.68 -3.52 -10.18
CA ALA A 23 -16.02 -2.99 -9.95
C ALA A 23 -16.64 -2.38 -11.23
N PHE A 24 -15.83 -1.74 -12.08
CA PHE A 24 -16.26 -1.22 -13.38
C PHE A 24 -16.59 -2.34 -14.38
N GLU A 25 -15.78 -3.40 -14.45
CA GLU A 25 -15.99 -4.54 -15.34
C GLU A 25 -17.31 -5.27 -15.08
N LYS A 26 -17.92 -5.09 -13.91
CA LYS A 26 -19.25 -5.62 -13.56
C LYS A 26 -20.40 -4.72 -14.06
N ARG A 27 -20.11 -3.61 -14.75
CA ARG A 27 -21.11 -2.60 -15.18
C ARG A 27 -21.08 -2.43 -16.68
N SER A 28 -22.17 -2.78 -17.34
CA SER A 28 -22.31 -2.64 -18.79
C SER A 28 -22.32 -1.17 -19.25
N GLU A 29 -22.64 -0.24 -18.35
CA GLU A 29 -22.68 1.20 -18.62
C GLU A 29 -21.27 1.82 -18.70
N ILE A 30 -20.23 1.12 -18.22
CA ILE A 30 -18.86 1.61 -18.14
C ILE A 30 -17.93 0.81 -19.06
N LYS A 31 -17.12 1.51 -19.83
CA LYS A 31 -15.98 0.93 -20.57
C LYS A 31 -14.67 1.40 -19.91
N PRO A 32 -14.06 0.57 -19.07
CA PRO A 32 -12.79 0.93 -18.44
C PRO A 32 -11.61 0.73 -19.39
N VAL A 33 -10.68 1.68 -19.39
CA VAL A 33 -9.41 1.64 -20.11
C VAL A 33 -8.29 1.79 -19.06
N LEU A 34 -7.42 0.79 -18.93
CA LEU A 34 -6.31 0.79 -17.98
C LEU A 34 -5.03 1.28 -18.66
N VAL A 35 -4.46 2.36 -18.13
CA VAL A 35 -3.20 2.94 -18.60
C VAL A 35 -2.11 2.77 -17.56
N HIS A 36 -1.01 2.12 -17.94
CA HIS A 36 0.22 2.05 -17.18
C HIS A 36 1.21 3.08 -17.70
N THR A 37 1.63 4.02 -16.87
CA THR A 37 2.56 5.06 -17.29
C THR A 37 4.01 4.56 -17.42
N GLY A 38 4.37 3.45 -16.77
CA GLY A 38 5.76 2.94 -16.78
C GLY A 38 6.72 3.84 -15.99
N GLN A 39 6.24 4.54 -14.96
CA GLN A 39 7.05 5.41 -14.12
C GLN A 39 8.20 4.66 -13.42
N HIS A 40 8.00 3.42 -13.03
CA HIS A 40 9.03 2.52 -12.52
C HIS A 40 9.12 1.31 -13.43
N TYR A 41 10.32 1.04 -13.92
CA TYR A 41 10.62 -0.19 -14.64
C TYR A 41 10.74 -1.32 -13.61
N ASP A 42 9.63 -1.97 -13.30
CA ASP A 42 9.62 -3.15 -12.43
C ASP A 42 9.50 -4.40 -13.33
N GLN A 43 10.62 -5.12 -13.52
CA GLN A 43 10.65 -6.39 -14.24
C GLN A 43 9.68 -7.43 -13.64
N ASN A 44 9.25 -7.23 -12.39
CA ASN A 44 8.31 -8.10 -11.68
C ASN A 44 6.84 -7.76 -11.96
N MET A 45 6.53 -6.72 -12.75
CA MET A 45 5.17 -6.47 -13.25
C MET A 45 4.89 -7.37 -14.47
N SER A 46 4.93 -8.66 -14.23
CA SER A 46 4.62 -9.72 -15.19
C SER A 46 3.12 -9.99 -15.28
N GLY A 47 2.71 -10.78 -16.27
CA GLY A 47 1.31 -11.23 -16.38
C GLY A 47 0.78 -11.93 -15.12
N SER A 48 1.66 -12.55 -14.30
CA SER A 48 1.29 -13.14 -13.02
C SER A 48 0.84 -12.08 -12.00
N PHE A 49 1.46 -10.91 -11.95
CA PHE A 49 1.07 -9.82 -11.05
C PHE A 49 -0.37 -9.33 -11.33
N PHE A 50 -0.73 -9.11 -12.58
CA PHE A 50 -2.10 -8.70 -12.95
C PHE A 50 -3.10 -9.82 -12.69
N LYS A 51 -2.70 -11.08 -12.94
CA LYS A 51 -3.52 -12.24 -12.62
C LYS A 51 -3.79 -12.39 -11.11
N ASP A 52 -2.78 -12.14 -10.29
CA ASP A 52 -2.93 -12.15 -8.82
C ASP A 52 -3.86 -11.04 -8.34
N LEU A 53 -3.82 -9.86 -8.97
CA LEU A 53 -4.76 -8.77 -8.70
C LEU A 53 -6.17 -9.03 -9.26
N GLY A 54 -6.36 -10.08 -10.05
CA GLY A 54 -7.65 -10.38 -10.71
C GLY A 54 -8.06 -9.31 -11.72
N ILE A 55 -7.10 -8.74 -12.45
CA ILE A 55 -7.33 -7.73 -13.49
C ILE A 55 -6.62 -8.12 -14.79
N LYS A 56 -7.08 -7.55 -15.89
CA LYS A 56 -6.40 -7.65 -17.19
C LYS A 56 -5.09 -6.88 -17.20
N SER A 57 -4.22 -7.19 -18.15
CA SER A 57 -3.07 -6.34 -18.46
C SER A 57 -3.53 -4.96 -18.91
N PRO A 58 -2.73 -3.90 -18.68
CA PRO A 58 -3.03 -2.56 -19.16
C PRO A 58 -3.31 -2.52 -20.66
N ASP A 59 -4.29 -1.70 -21.05
CA ASP A 59 -4.63 -1.46 -22.45
C ASP A 59 -3.55 -0.61 -23.15
N TYR A 60 -2.86 0.24 -22.35
CA TYR A 60 -1.76 1.10 -22.81
C TYR A 60 -0.59 1.08 -21.82
N HIS A 61 0.62 1.00 -22.38
CA HIS A 61 1.89 1.16 -21.66
C HIS A 61 2.59 2.40 -22.21
N LEU A 62 2.73 3.45 -21.38
CA LEU A 62 3.33 4.70 -21.83
C LEU A 62 4.87 4.67 -21.82
N GLU A 63 5.49 3.74 -21.10
CA GLU A 63 6.95 3.59 -21.03
C GLU A 63 7.68 4.92 -20.70
N ALA A 64 7.12 5.70 -19.76
CA ALA A 64 7.67 7.00 -19.41
C ALA A 64 9.08 6.93 -18.80
N GLY A 65 9.42 5.77 -18.24
CA GLY A 65 10.75 5.49 -17.70
C GLY A 65 11.05 6.18 -16.37
N SER A 66 12.26 5.92 -15.87
CA SER A 66 12.83 6.61 -14.70
C SER A 66 13.63 7.84 -15.14
N GLY A 67 13.84 8.78 -14.22
CA GLY A 67 14.61 10.00 -14.49
C GLY A 67 14.37 11.06 -13.43
N SER A 68 14.73 12.31 -13.72
CA SER A 68 14.33 13.43 -12.85
C SER A 68 12.82 13.58 -12.84
N HIS A 69 12.27 14.15 -11.77
CA HIS A 69 10.82 14.40 -11.68
C HIS A 69 10.30 15.15 -12.90
N ALA A 70 11.04 16.15 -13.39
CA ALA A 70 10.64 16.94 -14.56
C ALA A 70 10.57 16.09 -15.83
N ASN A 71 11.63 15.34 -16.16
CA ASN A 71 11.67 14.49 -17.35
C ASN A 71 10.60 13.41 -17.31
N GLN A 72 10.43 12.76 -16.17
CA GLN A 72 9.42 11.71 -15.99
C GLN A 72 8.01 12.27 -16.15
N THR A 73 7.68 13.39 -15.50
CA THR A 73 6.37 14.03 -15.61
C THR A 73 6.09 14.49 -17.05
N ALA A 74 7.08 15.10 -17.73
CA ALA A 74 6.94 15.52 -19.12
C ALA A 74 6.67 14.34 -20.05
N ASN A 75 7.42 13.24 -19.94
CA ASN A 75 7.23 12.04 -20.74
C ASN A 75 5.83 11.42 -20.52
N ILE A 76 5.37 11.38 -19.26
CA ILE A 76 4.02 10.91 -18.93
C ILE A 76 2.98 11.79 -19.63
N MET A 77 3.11 13.10 -19.52
CA MET A 77 2.15 14.05 -20.13
C MET A 77 2.06 13.88 -21.65
N ILE A 78 3.21 13.89 -22.33
CA ILE A 78 3.27 13.79 -23.81
C ILE A 78 2.59 12.51 -24.30
N ARG A 79 2.95 11.37 -23.72
CA ARG A 79 2.42 10.07 -24.14
C ARG A 79 0.97 9.83 -23.71
N PHE A 80 0.55 10.39 -22.58
CA PHE A 80 -0.83 10.28 -22.12
C PHE A 80 -1.79 11.14 -22.94
N GLU A 81 -1.35 12.28 -23.44
CA GLU A 81 -2.15 13.13 -24.35
C GLU A 81 -2.57 12.35 -25.60
N GLU A 82 -1.66 11.61 -26.22
CA GLU A 82 -1.96 10.77 -27.40
C GLU A 82 -3.07 9.74 -27.08
N VAL A 83 -3.02 9.12 -25.88
CA VAL A 83 -4.07 8.18 -25.45
C VAL A 83 -5.40 8.89 -25.27
N CYS A 84 -5.42 10.08 -24.64
CA CYS A 84 -6.65 10.85 -24.45
C CYS A 84 -7.29 11.28 -25.78
N LEU A 85 -6.49 11.76 -26.73
CA LEU A 85 -6.96 12.17 -28.06
C LEU A 85 -7.55 11.00 -28.85
N LYS A 86 -6.96 9.81 -28.73
CA LYS A 86 -7.44 8.57 -29.35
C LYS A 86 -8.70 8.03 -28.69
N GLU A 87 -8.68 7.90 -27.35
CA GLU A 87 -9.76 7.26 -26.59
C GLU A 87 -10.95 8.17 -26.33
N LYS A 88 -10.73 9.50 -26.23
CA LYS A 88 -11.76 10.50 -25.92
C LYS A 88 -12.59 10.10 -24.70
N PRO A 89 -11.96 9.94 -23.52
CA PRO A 89 -12.65 9.48 -22.32
C PRO A 89 -13.57 10.57 -21.75
N ASP A 90 -14.64 10.15 -21.09
CA ASP A 90 -15.54 11.02 -20.33
C ASP A 90 -14.93 11.40 -18.96
N LEU A 91 -14.09 10.51 -18.40
CA LEU A 91 -13.46 10.68 -17.09
C LEU A 91 -12.07 10.05 -17.08
N VAL A 92 -11.13 10.73 -16.43
CA VAL A 92 -9.83 10.16 -16.01
C VAL A 92 -9.84 10.00 -14.50
N ILE A 93 -9.45 8.83 -14.01
CA ILE A 93 -9.28 8.54 -12.59
C ILE A 93 -7.80 8.35 -12.30
N VAL A 94 -7.29 9.15 -11.38
CA VAL A 94 -5.93 9.08 -10.85
C VAL A 94 -5.95 8.68 -9.37
N VAL A 95 -4.86 8.06 -8.89
CA VAL A 95 -4.79 7.56 -7.51
C VAL A 95 -3.47 7.91 -6.85
N GLY A 96 -3.54 8.36 -5.60
CA GLY A 96 -2.37 8.69 -4.78
C GLY A 96 -1.64 9.93 -5.29
N ASP A 97 -0.30 9.92 -5.21
CA ASP A 97 0.51 11.14 -5.16
C ASP A 97 1.81 11.08 -6.00
N VAL A 98 1.91 10.14 -6.91
CA VAL A 98 3.10 9.98 -7.76
C VAL A 98 3.08 10.95 -8.96
N ASN A 99 4.22 11.08 -9.68
CA ASN A 99 4.29 11.94 -10.87
C ASN A 99 3.24 11.59 -11.93
N SER A 100 2.86 10.32 -12.03
CA SER A 100 1.79 9.87 -12.91
C SER A 100 0.44 10.49 -12.57
N THR A 101 0.16 10.68 -11.28
CA THR A 101 -1.10 11.26 -10.79
C THR A 101 -1.27 12.69 -11.29
N ILE A 102 -0.27 13.55 -11.02
CA ILE A 102 -0.33 14.95 -11.45
C ILE A 102 -0.16 15.10 -12.97
N GLY A 103 0.78 14.37 -13.59
CA GLY A 103 1.05 14.48 -15.02
C GLY A 103 -0.17 14.15 -15.88
N THR A 104 -0.85 13.04 -15.60
CA THR A 104 -2.05 12.65 -16.34
C THR A 104 -3.26 13.52 -15.97
N GLY A 105 -3.34 13.98 -14.72
CA GLY A 105 -4.36 14.93 -14.28
C GLY A 105 -4.29 16.26 -15.03
N LEU A 106 -3.08 16.82 -15.21
CA LEU A 106 -2.86 18.04 -15.99
C LEU A 106 -3.31 17.89 -17.45
N VAL A 107 -2.95 16.78 -18.10
CA VAL A 107 -3.37 16.48 -19.46
C VAL A 107 -4.90 16.40 -19.56
N ALA A 108 -5.54 15.64 -18.68
CA ALA A 108 -6.99 15.51 -18.67
C ALA A 108 -7.67 16.90 -18.58
N LYS A 109 -7.21 17.74 -17.67
CA LYS A 109 -7.80 19.08 -17.48
C LYS A 109 -7.53 20.03 -18.65
N LYS A 110 -6.36 19.97 -19.29
CA LYS A 110 -6.05 20.76 -20.50
C LYS A 110 -6.89 20.35 -21.70
N LEU A 111 -7.28 19.08 -21.77
CA LEU A 111 -8.18 18.55 -22.80
C LEU A 111 -9.67 18.64 -22.40
N HIS A 112 -10.00 19.36 -21.33
CA HIS A 112 -11.38 19.52 -20.80
C HIS A 112 -12.06 18.21 -20.41
N ILE A 113 -11.31 17.15 -20.12
CA ILE A 113 -11.80 15.88 -19.60
C ILE A 113 -12.01 16.01 -18.10
N LYS A 114 -13.08 15.41 -17.56
CA LYS A 114 -13.30 15.36 -16.11
C LYS A 114 -12.21 14.54 -15.42
N LEU A 115 -11.81 14.97 -14.22
CA LEU A 115 -10.76 14.32 -13.42
C LEU A 115 -11.31 13.92 -12.06
N ALA A 116 -11.11 12.68 -11.67
CA ALA A 116 -11.38 12.20 -10.32
C ALA A 116 -10.08 11.76 -9.62
N HIS A 117 -9.91 12.19 -8.38
CA HIS A 117 -8.77 11.81 -7.54
C HIS A 117 -9.19 10.85 -6.43
N VAL A 118 -8.61 9.66 -6.42
CA VAL A 118 -8.78 8.65 -5.35
C VAL A 118 -7.64 8.78 -4.36
N GLU A 119 -7.91 8.73 -3.09
CA GLU A 119 -7.06 9.15 -1.97
C GLU A 119 -6.87 10.67 -1.89
N ALA A 120 -7.87 11.41 -2.29
CA ALA A 120 -7.84 12.87 -2.24
C ALA A 120 -7.86 13.43 -0.81
N GLY A 121 -7.32 14.61 -0.63
CA GLY A 121 -7.37 15.36 0.62
C GLY A 121 -6.38 14.93 1.69
N LEU A 122 -5.53 13.95 1.45
CA LEU A 122 -4.47 13.58 2.38
C LEU A 122 -3.39 14.67 2.41
N ARG A 123 -2.87 14.99 3.59
CA ARG A 123 -1.84 16.01 3.78
C ARG A 123 -0.77 15.52 4.77
N SER A 124 0.48 15.62 4.36
CA SER A 124 1.63 15.41 5.26
C SER A 124 2.05 16.70 5.97
N GLY A 125 1.69 17.86 5.38
CA GLY A 125 2.13 19.17 5.83
C GLY A 125 3.59 19.48 5.47
N ASP A 126 4.33 18.54 4.92
CA ASP A 126 5.73 18.71 4.54
C ASP A 126 5.87 18.98 3.03
N ARG A 127 5.95 20.24 2.66
CA ARG A 127 6.13 20.66 1.26
C ARG A 127 7.51 20.37 0.67
N SER A 128 8.45 19.85 1.44
CA SER A 128 9.72 19.35 0.89
C SER A 128 9.56 18.00 0.20
N MET A 129 8.45 17.30 0.47
CA MET A 129 8.12 16.03 -0.19
C MET A 129 7.48 16.26 -1.56
N PRO A 130 8.04 15.70 -2.64
CA PRO A 130 7.43 15.76 -3.98
C PRO A 130 5.98 15.24 -4.01
N GLU A 131 5.69 14.22 -3.21
CA GLU A 131 4.36 13.62 -3.09
C GLU A 131 3.34 14.61 -2.53
N GLU A 132 3.72 15.46 -1.58
CA GLU A 132 2.83 16.48 -1.03
C GLU A 132 2.49 17.55 -2.07
N ILE A 133 3.48 17.96 -2.86
CA ILE A 133 3.25 18.88 -3.98
C ILE A 133 2.29 18.26 -4.99
N ASN A 134 2.47 16.98 -5.32
CA ASN A 134 1.59 16.27 -6.24
C ASN A 134 0.15 16.18 -5.72
N ARG A 135 -0.06 15.88 -4.42
CA ARG A 135 -1.39 15.84 -3.80
C ARG A 135 -2.11 17.18 -3.91
N LEU A 136 -1.45 18.24 -3.44
CA LEU A 136 -1.99 19.60 -3.47
C LEU A 136 -2.38 20.04 -4.90
N ALA A 137 -1.47 19.83 -5.86
CA ALA A 137 -1.68 20.21 -7.24
C ALA A 137 -2.80 19.39 -7.90
N THR A 138 -2.85 18.06 -7.64
CA THR A 138 -3.90 17.20 -8.18
C THR A 138 -5.27 17.56 -7.61
N ASP A 139 -5.36 17.77 -6.29
CA ASP A 139 -6.61 18.19 -5.66
C ASP A 139 -7.08 19.55 -6.19
N ALA A 140 -6.17 20.50 -6.41
CA ALA A 140 -6.53 21.83 -6.92
C ALA A 140 -7.20 21.81 -8.32
N ILE A 141 -6.91 20.79 -9.13
CA ILE A 141 -7.44 20.69 -10.50
C ILE A 141 -8.54 19.63 -10.69
N SER A 142 -8.84 18.81 -9.69
CA SER A 142 -9.80 17.71 -9.78
C SER A 142 -11.25 18.19 -9.76
N ASP A 143 -12.12 17.45 -10.42
CA ASP A 143 -13.57 17.68 -10.44
C ASP A 143 -14.29 16.88 -9.37
N TYR A 144 -13.80 15.66 -9.05
CA TYR A 144 -14.35 14.74 -8.04
C TYR A 144 -13.27 14.20 -7.14
N PHE A 145 -13.61 14.06 -5.86
CA PHE A 145 -12.67 13.71 -4.79
C PHE A 145 -13.19 12.52 -4.00
N PHE A 146 -12.43 11.43 -4.01
CA PHE A 146 -12.75 10.23 -3.25
C PHE A 146 -11.80 10.12 -2.06
N THR A 147 -12.33 10.42 -0.87
CA THR A 147 -11.54 10.43 0.37
C THR A 147 -11.57 9.06 1.07
N THR A 148 -10.45 8.68 1.67
CA THR A 148 -10.26 7.40 2.36
C THR A 148 -10.66 7.47 3.84
N GLU A 149 -10.66 8.68 4.40
CA GLU A 149 -10.89 8.96 5.82
C GLU A 149 -11.50 10.35 6.02
N PRO A 150 -12.14 10.62 7.17
CA PRO A 150 -12.79 11.90 7.45
C PRO A 150 -11.85 13.10 7.38
N GLU A 151 -10.58 12.91 7.73
CA GLU A 151 -9.58 13.97 7.69
C GLU A 151 -9.34 14.49 6.27
N GLY A 152 -9.23 13.61 5.28
CA GLY A 152 -9.12 14.01 3.88
C GLY A 152 -10.30 14.85 3.43
N THR A 153 -11.52 14.49 3.85
CA THR A 153 -12.73 15.28 3.58
C THR A 153 -12.62 16.68 4.21
N ARG A 154 -12.16 16.76 5.46
CA ARG A 154 -12.00 18.01 6.21
C ARG A 154 -10.98 18.92 5.57
N ASN A 155 -9.84 18.37 5.14
CA ASN A 155 -8.79 19.13 4.46
C ASN A 155 -9.32 19.79 3.17
N LEU A 156 -10.00 19.02 2.31
CA LEU A 156 -10.59 19.54 1.08
C LEU A 156 -11.64 20.63 1.32
N LEU A 157 -12.48 20.47 2.34
CA LEU A 157 -13.46 21.49 2.73
C LEU A 157 -12.77 22.77 3.19
N ASN A 158 -11.72 22.66 3.99
CA ASN A 158 -10.92 23.81 4.45
C ASN A 158 -10.20 24.53 3.29
N GLU A 159 -9.88 23.79 2.23
CA GLU A 159 -9.29 24.33 0.99
C GLU A 159 -10.35 24.90 0.02
N GLY A 160 -11.62 24.94 0.43
CA GLY A 160 -12.71 25.54 -0.33
C GLY A 160 -13.36 24.63 -1.38
N ILE A 161 -13.06 23.34 -1.38
CA ILE A 161 -13.70 22.40 -2.31
C ILE A 161 -15.17 22.18 -1.90
N PRO A 162 -16.13 22.35 -2.82
CA PRO A 162 -17.55 22.16 -2.51
C PRO A 162 -17.87 20.74 -2.05
N GLN A 163 -18.63 20.58 -0.97
CA GLN A 163 -19.02 19.29 -0.38
C GLN A 163 -19.61 18.31 -1.40
N LYS A 164 -20.40 18.80 -2.37
CA LYS A 164 -21.03 17.96 -3.40
C LYS A 164 -20.04 17.25 -4.32
N LYS A 165 -18.80 17.72 -4.40
CA LYS A 165 -17.72 17.12 -5.20
C LYS A 165 -16.91 16.08 -4.40
N ILE A 166 -17.06 16.06 -3.07
CA ILE A 166 -16.29 15.21 -2.17
C ILE A 166 -17.14 14.02 -1.75
N GLN A 167 -16.63 12.82 -1.95
CA GLN A 167 -17.27 11.59 -1.52
C GLN A 167 -16.33 10.81 -0.60
N PHE A 168 -16.71 10.68 0.66
CA PHE A 168 -16.04 9.76 1.57
C PHE A 168 -16.41 8.33 1.18
N VAL A 169 -15.49 7.59 0.59
CA VAL A 169 -15.74 6.23 0.06
C VAL A 169 -15.13 5.14 0.93
N GLY A 170 -14.13 5.46 1.75
CA GLY A 170 -13.28 4.50 2.45
C GLY A 170 -12.04 4.13 1.62
N HIS A 171 -11.37 3.06 1.97
CA HIS A 171 -10.02 2.77 1.51
C HIS A 171 -9.98 1.62 0.48
N VAL A 172 -9.64 1.93 -0.77
CA VAL A 172 -9.58 0.94 -1.87
C VAL A 172 -8.52 -0.14 -1.65
N MET A 173 -7.44 0.13 -0.90
CA MET A 173 -6.47 -0.90 -0.51
C MET A 173 -7.13 -2.00 0.32
N ILE A 174 -8.11 -1.65 1.15
CA ILE A 174 -8.84 -2.62 1.97
C ILE A 174 -9.80 -3.47 1.13
N ASP A 175 -10.39 -2.89 0.06
CA ASP A 175 -11.13 -3.68 -0.92
C ASP A 175 -10.23 -4.75 -1.57
N ASN A 176 -8.98 -4.37 -1.90
CA ASN A 176 -8.03 -5.30 -2.46
C ASN A 176 -7.59 -6.37 -1.45
N LEU A 177 -7.35 -5.99 -0.20
CA LEU A 177 -7.02 -6.93 0.88
C LEU A 177 -8.10 -8.01 1.02
N PHE A 178 -9.38 -7.64 1.11
CA PHE A 178 -10.49 -8.61 1.24
C PHE A 178 -10.64 -9.49 0.01
N PHE A 179 -10.43 -8.94 -1.19
CA PHE A 179 -10.40 -9.74 -2.42
C PHE A 179 -9.28 -10.80 -2.37
N GLN A 180 -8.08 -10.40 -1.94
CA GLN A 180 -6.95 -11.31 -1.84
C GLN A 180 -7.16 -12.37 -0.75
N LEU A 181 -7.75 -12.01 0.39
CA LEU A 181 -8.09 -12.97 1.45
C LEU A 181 -9.05 -14.05 0.93
N SER A 182 -10.09 -13.67 0.19
CA SER A 182 -11.00 -14.65 -0.44
C SER A 182 -10.28 -15.54 -1.46
N SER A 183 -9.34 -14.96 -2.22
CA SER A 183 -8.53 -15.73 -3.18
C SER A 183 -7.58 -16.71 -2.50
N LEU A 184 -7.03 -16.35 -1.33
CA LEU A 184 -6.12 -17.19 -0.54
C LEU A 184 -6.79 -18.46 -0.03
N GLU A 185 -8.06 -18.41 0.34
CA GLU A 185 -8.81 -19.59 0.80
C GLU A 185 -8.81 -20.69 -0.26
N ASN A 186 -8.91 -20.29 -1.54
CA ASN A 186 -8.91 -21.23 -2.68
C ASN A 186 -7.49 -21.70 -3.08
N LYS A 187 -6.42 -21.02 -2.64
CA LYS A 187 -5.02 -21.32 -3.02
C LYS A 187 -4.17 -21.82 -1.85
N LYS A 188 -4.75 -22.01 -0.67
CA LYS A 188 -4.03 -22.26 0.59
C LYS A 188 -3.01 -23.40 0.51
N ASP A 189 -3.36 -24.51 -0.16
CA ASP A 189 -2.50 -25.67 -0.25
C ASP A 189 -1.34 -25.52 -1.25
N SER A 190 -1.41 -24.53 -2.14
CA SER A 190 -0.37 -24.25 -3.13
C SER A 190 0.67 -23.22 -2.66
N LEU A 191 0.47 -22.59 -1.48
CA LEU A 191 1.36 -21.57 -0.97
C LEU A 191 2.52 -22.21 -0.17
N THR A 192 3.75 -21.78 -0.47
CA THR A 192 4.95 -22.23 0.27
C THR A 192 4.90 -21.80 1.73
N THR A 193 4.31 -20.65 2.01
CA THR A 193 4.11 -20.14 3.37
C THR A 193 3.10 -20.95 4.18
N SER A 194 2.25 -21.76 3.57
CA SER A 194 1.38 -22.70 4.32
C SER A 194 2.18 -23.81 4.98
N SER A 195 3.17 -24.37 4.27
CA SER A 195 4.12 -25.33 4.85
C SER A 195 4.98 -24.69 5.95
N LEU A 196 5.48 -23.46 5.75
CA LEU A 196 6.20 -22.73 6.79
C LEU A 196 5.33 -22.55 8.04
N LYS A 197 4.08 -22.09 7.88
CA LYS A 197 3.14 -21.85 9.00
C LYS A 197 2.84 -23.11 9.80
N SER A 198 2.76 -24.28 9.18
CA SER A 198 2.52 -25.56 9.89
C SER A 198 3.66 -25.92 10.87
N ARG A 199 4.87 -25.36 10.66
CA ARG A 199 6.03 -25.54 11.51
C ARG A 199 6.20 -24.46 12.56
N LEU A 200 5.49 -23.32 12.45
CA LEU A 200 5.57 -22.22 13.40
C LEU A 200 4.78 -22.52 14.65
N LYS A 201 5.44 -22.45 15.80
CA LYS A 201 4.75 -22.45 17.09
C LYS A 201 4.10 -21.07 17.31
N LYS A 202 2.85 -21.04 17.68
CA LYS A 202 2.16 -19.80 18.08
C LYS A 202 2.44 -19.46 19.55
N PRO A 203 2.55 -18.16 19.89
CA PRO A 203 2.48 -16.99 19.00
C PRO A 203 3.71 -16.88 18.10
N TYR A 204 3.59 -16.22 16.94
CA TYR A 204 4.73 -15.83 16.10
C TYR A 204 4.62 -14.39 15.63
N ILE A 205 5.74 -13.81 15.26
CA ILE A 205 5.88 -12.43 14.78
C ILE A 205 6.23 -12.45 13.30
N CYS A 206 5.62 -11.57 12.51
CA CYS A 206 6.02 -11.31 11.13
C CYS A 206 6.67 -9.92 11.06
N MET A 207 7.82 -9.81 10.38
CA MET A 207 8.54 -8.55 10.26
C MET A 207 8.81 -8.17 8.80
N THR A 208 8.77 -6.87 8.52
CA THR A 208 9.32 -6.28 7.29
C THR A 208 10.00 -4.95 7.59
N MET A 209 11.16 -4.71 6.95
CA MET A 209 11.95 -3.50 7.15
C MET A 209 12.73 -3.19 5.86
N HIS A 210 12.60 -1.98 5.33
CA HIS A 210 13.23 -1.60 4.07
C HIS A 210 13.47 -0.08 3.91
N ARG A 211 13.00 0.74 4.86
CA ARG A 211 13.19 2.20 4.78
C ARG A 211 14.66 2.56 4.99
N PRO A 212 15.19 3.50 4.16
CA PRO A 212 16.59 3.94 4.27
C PRO A 212 16.99 4.36 5.69
N SER A 213 16.12 5.08 6.39
CA SER A 213 16.35 5.51 7.78
C SER A 213 16.67 4.36 8.74
N ASN A 214 16.11 3.18 8.49
CA ASN A 214 16.25 2.01 9.35
C ASN A 214 17.39 1.08 8.91
N VAL A 215 17.68 1.02 7.60
CA VAL A 215 18.56 -0.01 7.05
C VAL A 215 19.91 0.50 6.56
N ASP A 216 20.06 1.80 6.28
CA ASP A 216 21.30 2.34 5.71
C ASP A 216 22.33 2.75 6.77
N ASN A 217 21.96 2.82 8.04
CA ASN A 217 22.85 3.10 9.16
C ASN A 217 23.10 1.83 9.98
N THR A 218 24.37 1.47 10.19
CA THR A 218 24.77 0.24 10.88
C THR A 218 24.29 0.20 12.32
N GLU A 219 24.36 1.32 13.04
CA GLU A 219 23.99 1.40 14.46
C GLU A 219 22.49 1.23 14.64
N VAL A 220 21.69 1.91 13.79
CA VAL A 220 20.23 1.81 13.82
C VAL A 220 19.79 0.38 13.47
N LEU A 221 20.30 -0.19 12.37
CA LEU A 221 19.92 -1.53 11.94
C LEU A 221 20.33 -2.58 12.98
N SER A 222 21.54 -2.50 13.53
CA SER A 222 22.04 -3.42 14.57
C SER A 222 21.19 -3.33 15.84
N SER A 223 20.85 -2.13 16.30
CA SER A 223 20.04 -1.94 17.50
C SER A 223 18.61 -2.47 17.34
N LEU A 224 17.98 -2.23 16.16
CA LEU A 224 16.67 -2.79 15.85
C LEU A 224 16.70 -4.32 15.79
N LEU A 225 17.70 -4.92 15.12
CA LEU A 225 17.85 -6.37 15.06
C LEU A 225 18.09 -6.98 16.44
N ALA A 226 18.87 -6.33 17.31
CA ALA A 226 19.10 -6.77 18.68
C ALA A 226 17.80 -6.78 19.50
N ALA A 227 16.97 -5.74 19.37
CA ALA A 227 15.67 -5.69 20.05
C ALA A 227 14.73 -6.79 19.54
N VAL A 228 14.67 -6.99 18.22
CA VAL A 228 13.84 -8.05 17.61
C VAL A 228 14.35 -9.44 18.01
N LEU A 229 15.66 -9.66 18.04
CA LEU A 229 16.25 -10.92 18.52
C LEU A 229 15.85 -11.21 19.98
N LYS A 230 15.82 -10.19 20.84
CA LYS A 230 15.36 -10.34 22.22
C LYS A 230 13.88 -10.75 22.30
N LEU A 231 13.01 -10.14 21.48
CA LEU A 231 11.60 -10.55 21.38
C LEU A 231 11.46 -11.99 20.84
N SER A 232 12.35 -12.41 19.97
CA SER A 232 12.30 -13.73 19.34
C SER A 232 12.54 -14.89 20.30
N SER A 233 12.99 -14.62 21.51
CA SER A 233 13.09 -15.63 22.59
C SER A 233 11.72 -16.12 23.05
N ASN A 234 10.69 -15.27 22.94
CA ASN A 234 9.32 -15.57 23.38
C ASN A 234 8.42 -16.07 22.22
N ALA A 235 8.76 -15.71 20.99
CA ALA A 235 8.00 -16.07 19.80
C ALA A 235 8.89 -15.99 18.57
N PRO A 236 8.88 -16.96 17.64
CA PRO A 236 9.70 -16.89 16.44
C PRO A 236 9.35 -15.66 15.60
N VAL A 237 10.36 -14.99 15.06
CA VAL A 237 10.21 -13.87 14.16
C VAL A 237 10.56 -14.30 12.74
N ILE A 238 9.61 -14.14 11.83
CA ILE A 238 9.77 -14.46 10.41
C ILE A 238 9.95 -13.17 9.65
N PHE A 239 11.09 -13.03 8.99
CA PHE A 239 11.48 -11.83 8.24
C PHE A 239 11.70 -12.13 6.75
N PRO A 240 10.64 -12.07 5.92
CA PRO A 240 10.81 -11.99 4.48
C PRO A 240 11.53 -10.69 4.13
N CYS A 241 12.78 -10.79 3.74
CA CYS A 241 13.68 -9.64 3.69
C CYS A 241 13.75 -9.04 2.28
N HIS A 242 13.56 -7.73 2.20
CA HIS A 242 13.76 -7.00 0.95
C HIS A 242 15.24 -7.07 0.51
N PRO A 243 15.55 -7.20 -0.81
CA PRO A 243 16.94 -7.34 -1.31
C PRO A 243 17.88 -6.24 -0.83
N ARG A 244 17.41 -4.99 -0.74
CA ARG A 244 18.19 -3.87 -0.19
C ARG A 244 18.61 -4.14 1.25
N THR A 245 17.68 -4.56 2.09
CA THR A 245 17.91 -4.80 3.50
C THR A 245 18.85 -5.98 3.70
N LYS A 246 18.67 -7.06 2.94
CA LYS A 246 19.58 -8.23 2.94
C LYS A 246 21.01 -7.82 2.62
N LYS A 247 21.19 -7.00 1.57
CA LYS A 247 22.51 -6.47 1.18
C LYS A 247 23.14 -5.62 2.29
N GLN A 248 22.38 -4.83 3.02
CA GLN A 248 22.90 -4.04 4.14
C GLN A 248 23.26 -4.92 5.34
N ILE A 249 22.43 -5.92 5.68
CA ILE A 249 22.73 -6.91 6.73
C ILE A 249 24.06 -7.63 6.44
N GLU A 250 24.27 -8.08 5.21
CA GLU A 250 25.50 -8.73 4.78
C GLU A 250 26.70 -7.77 4.84
N LYS A 251 26.53 -6.56 4.30
CA LYS A 251 27.57 -5.51 4.28
C LYS A 251 28.05 -5.12 5.68
N PHE A 252 27.13 -5.07 6.65
CA PHE A 252 27.42 -4.67 8.03
C PHE A 252 27.81 -5.86 8.93
N GLY A 253 27.88 -7.10 8.40
CA GLY A 253 28.28 -8.29 9.16
C GLY A 253 27.25 -8.73 10.19
N LEU A 254 25.97 -8.43 9.99
CA LEU A 254 24.90 -8.67 10.97
C LEU A 254 24.20 -10.02 10.80
N MET A 255 24.74 -10.94 10.01
CA MET A 255 24.15 -12.26 9.77
C MET A 255 24.09 -13.14 11.04
N SER A 256 24.92 -12.88 12.03
CA SER A 256 24.91 -13.59 13.33
C SER A 256 23.64 -13.39 14.15
N TYR A 257 22.81 -12.40 13.84
CA TYR A 257 21.50 -12.20 14.48
C TYR A 257 20.47 -13.25 14.07
N PHE A 258 20.68 -13.95 12.94
CA PHE A 258 19.69 -14.82 12.33
C PHE A 258 19.95 -16.29 12.62
N SER A 259 18.86 -17.00 12.88
CA SER A 259 18.83 -18.45 13.02
C SER A 259 18.64 -19.11 11.65
N PHE A 260 19.17 -20.32 11.49
CA PHE A 260 18.92 -21.16 10.32
C PHE A 260 17.78 -22.12 10.63
N SER A 261 16.85 -22.22 9.68
CA SER A 261 15.69 -23.13 9.82
C SER A 261 16.04 -24.47 9.20
N ASP A 262 16.22 -25.48 10.04
CA ASP A 262 16.10 -26.88 9.62
C ASP A 262 14.61 -27.20 9.42
N ASN A 263 14.29 -28.36 8.83
CA ASN A 263 12.88 -28.79 8.60
C ASN A 263 12.09 -29.11 9.91
N GLN A 264 12.51 -28.58 11.04
CA GLN A 264 11.93 -28.78 12.37
C GLN A 264 10.90 -27.70 12.76
N THR A 265 10.24 -27.91 13.89
CA THR A 265 9.34 -26.93 14.49
C THR A 265 10.11 -25.68 14.91
N ILE A 266 9.64 -24.51 14.51
CA ILE A 266 10.23 -23.21 14.79
C ILE A 266 9.50 -22.60 15.99
N SER A 267 10.14 -22.57 17.14
CA SER A 267 9.54 -22.10 18.42
C SER A 267 10.08 -20.79 18.93
N SER A 268 11.28 -20.40 18.51
CA SER A 268 11.96 -19.16 18.90
C SER A 268 13.02 -18.83 17.85
N GLY A 269 13.60 -17.63 17.89
CA GLY A 269 14.65 -17.16 17.00
C GLY A 269 14.17 -16.19 15.91
N LEU A 270 15.13 -15.46 15.32
CA LEU A 270 14.90 -14.53 14.21
C LEU A 270 15.35 -15.20 12.91
N TYR A 271 14.44 -15.37 11.97
CA TYR A 271 14.66 -16.10 10.72
C TYR A 271 14.55 -15.19 9.52
N LEU A 272 15.60 -15.16 8.71
CA LEU A 272 15.67 -14.43 7.45
C LEU A 272 15.18 -15.32 6.31
N PHE A 273 14.22 -14.83 5.53
CA PHE A 273 13.70 -15.50 4.35
C PHE A 273 13.88 -14.63 3.10
N GLU A 274 13.83 -15.27 1.94
CA GLU A 274 13.78 -14.56 0.67
C GLU A 274 12.49 -13.72 0.57
N PRO A 275 12.48 -12.67 -0.27
CA PRO A 275 11.30 -11.85 -0.49
C PRO A 275 10.11 -12.69 -0.93
N LEU A 276 8.95 -12.42 -0.36
CA LEU A 276 7.71 -13.10 -0.69
C LEU A 276 6.85 -12.25 -1.64
N GLY A 277 6.12 -12.91 -2.52
CA GLY A 277 5.02 -12.27 -3.25
C GLY A 277 3.90 -11.85 -2.30
N TYR A 278 3.01 -10.96 -2.77
CA TYR A 278 1.96 -10.40 -1.91
C TYR A 278 1.09 -11.48 -1.24
N ASN A 279 0.62 -12.47 -2.00
CA ASN A 279 -0.25 -13.52 -1.47
C ASN A 279 0.45 -14.42 -0.45
N GLU A 280 1.71 -14.78 -0.71
CA GLU A 280 2.54 -15.54 0.22
C GLU A 280 2.77 -14.75 1.54
N PHE A 281 3.08 -13.46 1.41
CA PHE A 281 3.30 -12.60 2.56
C PHE A 281 2.00 -12.37 3.35
N LEU A 282 0.88 -12.11 2.67
CA LEU A 282 -0.44 -11.98 3.30
C LEU A 282 -0.83 -13.26 4.05
N ASN A 283 -0.63 -14.45 3.43
CA ASN A 283 -0.88 -15.72 4.09
C ASN A 283 -0.07 -15.88 5.38
N LEU A 284 1.14 -15.34 5.42
CA LEU A 284 2.02 -15.42 6.59
C LEU A 284 1.55 -14.45 7.69
N TRP A 285 1.44 -13.15 7.40
CA TRP A 285 1.24 -12.16 8.45
C TRP A 285 -0.22 -12.07 8.95
N LYS A 286 -1.22 -12.48 8.16
CA LYS A 286 -2.64 -12.42 8.57
C LYS A 286 -2.98 -13.23 9.83
N ASP A 287 -2.16 -14.19 10.19
CA ASP A 287 -2.33 -15.04 11.37
C ASP A 287 -1.19 -14.83 12.41
N ALA A 288 -0.34 -13.83 12.21
CA ALA A 288 0.70 -13.45 13.16
C ALA A 288 0.09 -12.81 14.42
N SER A 289 0.72 -13.01 15.55
CA SER A 289 0.31 -12.36 16.80
C SER A 289 0.80 -10.91 16.91
N LEU A 290 1.80 -10.56 16.10
CA LEU A 290 2.36 -9.22 15.98
C LEU A 290 3.00 -9.05 14.62
N VAL A 291 2.85 -7.86 14.05
CA VAL A 291 3.58 -7.41 12.86
C VAL A 291 4.51 -6.25 13.25
N LEU A 292 5.79 -6.36 12.88
CA LEU A 292 6.78 -5.29 13.00
C LEU A 292 7.04 -4.74 11.60
N THR A 293 6.87 -3.43 11.38
CA THR A 293 6.98 -2.88 10.02
C THR A 293 7.44 -1.43 9.95
N ASP A 294 8.05 -1.06 8.84
CA ASP A 294 8.24 0.34 8.43
C ASP A 294 7.44 0.70 7.15
N SER A 295 6.56 -0.22 6.72
CA SER A 295 5.69 -0.04 5.55
C SER A 295 4.38 0.64 5.91
N GLY A 296 4.00 1.72 5.19
CA GLY A 296 2.71 2.40 5.36
C GLY A 296 1.51 1.50 5.04
N GLY A 297 1.55 0.79 3.91
CA GLY A 297 0.44 -0.07 3.49
C GLY A 297 0.14 -1.21 4.46
N LEU A 298 1.18 -1.77 5.10
CA LEU A 298 0.97 -2.86 6.07
C LEU A 298 0.31 -2.37 7.38
N GLN A 299 0.53 -1.10 7.76
CA GLN A 299 -0.18 -0.47 8.88
C GLN A 299 -1.70 -0.41 8.63
N GLU A 300 -2.08 -0.13 7.39
CA GLU A 300 -3.48 -0.07 6.96
C GLU A 300 -4.11 -1.47 6.95
N GLU A 301 -3.42 -2.42 6.34
CA GLU A 301 -3.90 -3.80 6.22
C GLU A 301 -4.04 -4.50 7.59
N THR A 302 -3.04 -4.34 8.48
CA THR A 302 -3.10 -4.88 9.85
C THR A 302 -4.20 -4.24 10.67
N THR A 303 -4.46 -2.95 10.50
CA THR A 303 -5.59 -2.24 11.12
C THR A 303 -6.94 -2.82 10.67
N ALA A 304 -7.12 -3.06 9.38
CA ALA A 304 -8.34 -3.66 8.85
C ALA A 304 -8.61 -5.07 9.38
N LEU A 305 -7.56 -5.83 9.70
CA LEU A 305 -7.66 -7.18 10.28
C LEU A 305 -7.52 -7.19 11.82
N LYS A 306 -7.36 -6.04 12.46
CA LYS A 306 -7.13 -5.89 13.91
C LYS A 306 -5.94 -6.67 14.44
N ILE A 307 -4.89 -6.83 13.61
CA ILE A 307 -3.65 -7.49 14.02
C ILE A 307 -2.75 -6.45 14.68
N PRO A 308 -2.20 -6.73 15.87
CA PRO A 308 -1.20 -5.89 16.51
C PRO A 308 -0.08 -5.51 15.55
N CYS A 309 0.22 -4.22 15.43
CA CYS A 309 1.24 -3.71 14.54
C CYS A 309 2.12 -2.69 15.28
N ILE A 310 3.43 -2.84 15.17
CA ILE A 310 4.40 -1.85 15.66
C ILE A 310 5.09 -1.24 14.46
N THR A 311 4.94 0.07 14.31
CA THR A 311 5.58 0.86 13.26
C THR A 311 6.95 1.33 13.75
N MET A 312 8.00 0.85 13.08
CA MET A 312 9.40 1.23 13.31
C MET A 312 9.78 2.47 12.50
N ARG A 313 8.99 3.56 12.67
CA ARG A 313 9.19 4.89 12.09
C ARG A 313 8.76 5.95 13.11
N GLU A 314 9.37 7.12 13.04
CA GLU A 314 9.03 8.26 13.94
C GLU A 314 7.64 8.84 13.65
N ASN A 315 7.15 8.67 12.44
CA ASN A 315 5.85 9.16 12.00
C ASN A 315 5.12 8.15 11.10
N THR A 316 3.86 8.43 10.85
CA THR A 316 3.03 7.70 9.87
C THR A 316 2.28 8.68 8.97
N GLU A 317 2.10 8.29 7.72
CA GLU A 317 1.24 8.99 6.76
C GLU A 317 -0.25 8.65 6.97
N ARG A 318 -0.53 7.73 7.91
CA ARG A 318 -1.88 7.25 8.24
C ARG A 318 -2.13 7.30 9.76
N PRO A 319 -2.27 8.49 10.34
CA PRO A 319 -2.48 8.64 11.79
C PRO A 319 -3.66 7.80 12.32
N ILE A 320 -4.72 7.66 11.54
CA ILE A 320 -5.92 6.89 11.89
C ILE A 320 -5.61 5.43 12.28
N THR A 321 -4.53 4.84 11.73
CA THR A 321 -4.11 3.47 12.10
C THR A 321 -3.57 3.40 13.53
N ALA A 322 -2.96 4.49 14.01
CA ALA A 322 -2.45 4.63 15.36
C ALA A 322 -3.52 5.15 16.34
N ASP A 323 -4.33 6.12 15.92
CA ASP A 323 -5.32 6.77 16.78
C ASP A 323 -6.44 5.82 17.20
N ILE A 324 -6.99 5.08 16.26
CA ILE A 324 -8.11 4.17 16.52
C ILE A 324 -7.83 2.72 16.10
N GLY A 325 -6.88 2.49 15.21
CA GLY A 325 -6.52 1.18 14.70
C GLY A 325 -5.60 0.38 15.61
N SER A 326 -5.08 -0.73 15.09
CA SER A 326 -4.21 -1.68 15.81
C SER A 326 -2.73 -1.35 15.75
N ASN A 327 -2.35 -0.19 15.22
CA ASN A 327 -0.97 0.22 15.04
C ASN A 327 -0.46 1.06 16.24
N GLU A 328 0.80 0.83 16.63
CA GLU A 328 1.55 1.66 17.59
C GLU A 328 2.84 2.15 16.94
N ILE A 329 3.13 3.44 17.05
CA ILE A 329 4.34 4.03 16.50
C ILE A 329 5.44 3.95 17.56
N ALA A 330 6.50 3.19 17.28
CA ALA A 330 7.62 3.03 18.18
C ALA A 330 8.87 3.82 17.76
N GLY A 331 8.95 4.25 16.51
CA GLY A 331 10.20 4.82 15.98
C GLY A 331 11.30 3.76 15.96
N THR A 332 12.51 4.21 16.23
CA THR A 332 13.69 3.36 16.42
C THR A 332 13.99 3.09 17.91
N ASP A 333 13.06 3.44 18.80
CA ASP A 333 13.19 3.20 20.25
C ASP A 333 13.04 1.70 20.55
N THR A 334 14.18 1.06 20.78
CA THR A 334 14.28 -0.38 21.04
C THR A 334 13.56 -0.81 22.31
N GLN A 335 13.56 0.03 23.36
CA GLN A 335 12.86 -0.27 24.61
C GLN A 335 11.34 -0.21 24.43
N LYS A 336 10.86 0.74 23.66
CA LYS A 336 9.44 0.85 23.31
C LYS A 336 8.99 -0.34 22.45
N ILE A 337 9.80 -0.75 21.46
CA ILE A 337 9.54 -1.94 20.63
C ILE A 337 9.43 -3.20 21.51
N LEU A 338 10.34 -3.39 22.46
CA LEU A 338 10.31 -4.53 23.39
C LEU A 338 9.04 -4.51 24.25
N THR A 339 8.77 -3.38 24.89
CA THR A 339 7.61 -3.24 25.78
C THR A 339 6.28 -3.49 25.05
N LEU A 340 6.12 -2.92 23.85
CA LEU A 340 4.94 -3.12 23.02
C LEU A 340 4.85 -4.57 22.49
N GLY A 341 5.98 -5.15 22.10
CA GLY A 341 6.05 -6.54 21.66
C GLY A 341 5.61 -7.53 22.72
N GLU A 342 6.10 -7.37 23.96
CA GLU A 342 5.70 -8.19 25.10
C GLU A 342 4.20 -8.04 25.42
N LYS A 343 3.65 -6.82 25.35
CA LYS A 343 2.20 -6.57 25.49
C LYS A 343 1.39 -7.31 24.44
N ALA A 344 1.82 -7.25 23.16
CA ALA A 344 1.12 -7.91 22.06
C ALA A 344 1.14 -9.44 22.23
N LEU A 345 2.30 -10.02 22.53
CA LEU A 345 2.45 -11.46 22.74
C LEU A 345 1.70 -11.96 23.98
N GLY A 346 1.57 -11.11 25.00
CA GLY A 346 0.81 -11.40 26.22
C GLY A 346 -0.69 -11.16 26.10
N GLY A 347 -1.21 -10.85 24.91
CA GLY A 347 -2.64 -10.58 24.67
C GLY A 347 -3.14 -9.28 25.31
N LYS A 348 -2.27 -8.37 25.66
CA LYS A 348 -2.57 -7.08 26.33
C LYS A 348 -2.43 -5.90 25.36
N TRP A 349 -2.88 -6.08 24.10
CA TRP A 349 -2.85 -5.00 23.12
C TRP A 349 -3.90 -3.94 23.42
N LYS A 350 -3.70 -2.74 22.85
CA LYS A 350 -4.69 -1.67 22.97
C LYS A 350 -6.03 -2.09 22.36
N GLU A 351 -7.12 -1.54 22.86
CA GLU A 351 -8.41 -1.63 22.20
C GLU A 351 -8.32 -0.93 20.84
N SER A 352 -8.76 -1.62 19.79
CA SER A 352 -8.68 -1.11 18.42
C SER A 352 -9.97 -1.35 17.66
N ARG A 353 -10.29 -0.43 16.76
CA ARG A 353 -11.44 -0.55 15.86
C ARG A 353 -11.04 -0.28 14.42
N ILE A 354 -11.81 -0.86 13.51
CA ILE A 354 -11.62 -0.61 12.08
C ILE A 354 -12.15 0.80 11.78
N PRO A 355 -11.38 1.64 11.05
CA PRO A 355 -11.84 2.95 10.61
C PRO A 355 -13.13 2.86 9.78
N ASP A 356 -13.96 3.89 9.85
CA ASP A 356 -15.21 3.94 9.11
C ASP A 356 -15.00 3.73 7.60
N LYS A 357 -15.86 2.89 7.01
CA LYS A 357 -15.83 2.51 5.59
C LYS A 357 -14.56 1.77 5.12
N TRP A 358 -13.76 1.26 6.03
CA TRP A 358 -12.72 0.29 5.69
C TRP A 358 -13.30 -1.14 5.66
N ASP A 359 -14.35 -1.31 4.90
CA ASP A 359 -15.24 -2.49 4.88
C ASP A 359 -15.18 -3.28 3.56
N GLY A 360 -14.22 -2.95 2.67
CA GLY A 360 -14.06 -3.62 1.37
C GLY A 360 -15.08 -3.20 0.30
N LYS A 361 -15.73 -2.05 0.46
CA LYS A 361 -16.78 -1.54 -0.46
C LYS A 361 -16.50 -0.13 -0.98
N ALA A 362 -15.27 0.35 -0.89
CA ALA A 362 -14.90 1.69 -1.36
C ALA A 362 -15.09 1.81 -2.88
N SER A 363 -14.65 0.82 -3.65
CA SER A 363 -14.80 0.78 -5.10
C SER A 363 -16.28 0.76 -5.55
N GLU A 364 -17.16 0.06 -4.84
CA GLU A 364 -18.60 0.08 -5.13
C GLU A 364 -19.20 1.48 -4.92
N ARG A 365 -18.77 2.20 -3.88
CA ARG A 365 -19.19 3.58 -3.61
C ARG A 365 -18.70 4.53 -4.68
N ILE A 366 -17.46 4.36 -5.20
CA ILE A 366 -16.91 5.12 -6.33
C ILE A 366 -17.77 4.90 -7.57
N VAL A 367 -18.07 3.64 -7.93
CA VAL A 367 -18.92 3.30 -9.07
C VAL A 367 -20.30 3.96 -8.95
N LYS A 368 -20.94 3.82 -7.79
CA LYS A 368 -22.28 4.40 -7.54
C LYS A 368 -22.28 5.92 -7.71
N PHE A 369 -21.24 6.60 -7.21
CA PHE A 369 -21.11 8.05 -7.35
C PHE A 369 -20.93 8.44 -8.81
N ILE A 370 -20.02 7.79 -9.53
CA ILE A 370 -19.73 8.09 -10.94
C ILE A 370 -20.97 7.92 -11.82
N LEU A 371 -21.70 6.82 -11.67
CA LEU A 371 -22.92 6.56 -12.43
C LEU A 371 -24.07 7.53 -12.10
N LYS A 372 -23.99 8.24 -10.98
CA LYS A 372 -24.97 9.28 -10.63
C LYS A 372 -24.59 10.65 -11.21
N GLU A 373 -23.31 10.96 -11.31
CA GLU A 373 -22.80 12.31 -11.65
C GLU A 373 -22.46 12.47 -13.14
N LEU A 374 -22.32 11.36 -13.87
CA LEU A 374 -22.02 11.30 -15.31
C LEU A 374 -23.12 10.64 -16.12
#